data_37a4f51446c4f8a4c5173e6e9809f9f9
#
_entry.id   37a4f51446c4f8a4c5173e6e9809f9f9
#
_cell.length_a   1.000
_cell.length_b   1.000
_cell.length_c   1.000
_cell.angle_alpha   90.00
_cell.angle_beta   90.00
_cell.angle_gamma   90.00
#
_symmetry.space_group_name_H-M   'P 1'
#
loop_
_entity.id
_entity.type
_entity.pdbx_description
1 polymer ?
#
loop_
_entity_poly.entity_id
_entity_poly.type
_entity_poly.pdbx_seq_one_letter_code
_entity_poly.pdbx_strand_id
1 'polypeptide(L)'
;MEYISLNNGVKMPILGYGVYQVTKEECERCVLDALKVGYRAIDTAQSYFNEEEVGNAIQKSGIPREEIFLTTKVWVEHYGYEEAKKSVLESMKKLKTDYLDLVLLHQPFSDAYGAYHALEDLYDEGKIRAIGISNFYVDRMVDFASFNRIKPMVNQVETHIFNQQKE
;
A
#
# COMPACT_ATOMS: atom_id res chain seq x y z
N MET A 1 -17.98 2.34 9.37
CA MET A 1 -17.08 2.09 8.21
C MET A 1 -17.57 0.84 7.50
N GLU A 2 -17.68 0.86 6.18
CA GLU A 2 -17.96 -0.31 5.36
C GLU A 2 -16.66 -0.96 4.87
N TYR A 3 -16.70 -2.28 4.66
CA TYR A 3 -15.52 -3.07 4.28
C TYR A 3 -15.84 -3.98 3.10
N ILE A 4 -14.84 -4.20 2.25
CA ILE A 4 -14.84 -5.28 1.27
C ILE A 4 -13.92 -6.41 1.75
N SER A 5 -14.16 -7.64 1.27
CA SER A 5 -13.24 -8.76 1.50
C SER A 5 -12.34 -8.91 0.29
N LEU A 6 -11.04 -8.88 0.50
CA LEU A 6 -10.07 -9.24 -0.52
C LEU A 6 -10.11 -10.75 -0.81
N ASN A 7 -9.48 -11.20 -1.89
CA ASN A 7 -9.50 -12.62 -2.31
C ASN A 7 -8.87 -13.58 -1.29
N ASN A 8 -8.09 -13.07 -0.34
CA ASN A 8 -7.52 -13.84 0.78
C ASN A 8 -8.31 -13.70 2.09
N GLY A 9 -9.46 -13.03 2.06
CA GLY A 9 -10.35 -12.83 3.22
C GLY A 9 -10.02 -11.62 4.09
N VAL A 10 -8.94 -10.90 3.85
CA VAL A 10 -8.61 -9.67 4.57
C VAL A 10 -9.69 -8.61 4.31
N LYS A 11 -10.14 -7.96 5.39
CA LYS A 11 -11.15 -6.88 5.32
C LYS A 11 -10.46 -5.55 5.07
N MET A 12 -10.81 -4.89 3.98
CA MET A 12 -10.30 -3.58 3.59
C MET A 12 -11.42 -2.54 3.68
N PRO A 13 -11.23 -1.40 4.38
CA PRO A 13 -12.19 -0.30 4.36
C PRO A 13 -12.41 0.20 2.93
N ILE A 14 -13.66 0.48 2.54
CA ILE A 14 -13.97 1.00 1.20
C ILE A 14 -13.58 2.47 1.03
N LEU A 15 -13.44 3.20 2.13
CA LEU A 15 -13.05 4.60 2.15
C LEU A 15 -11.70 4.75 2.86
N GLY A 16 -10.72 5.30 2.14
CA GLY A 16 -9.37 5.57 2.65
C GLY A 16 -8.96 7.03 2.48
N TYR A 17 -7.94 7.43 3.22
CA TYR A 17 -7.29 8.73 3.11
C TYR A 17 -5.89 8.56 2.54
N GLY A 18 -5.63 9.16 1.37
CA GLY A 18 -4.33 9.16 0.71
C GLY A 18 -3.55 10.44 0.96
N VAL A 19 -2.23 10.32 1.11
CA VAL A 19 -1.33 11.43 1.41
C VAL A 19 -0.41 11.81 0.22
N TYR A 20 -0.81 11.45 -1.00
CA TYR A 20 -0.10 11.92 -2.19
C TYR A 20 -0.16 13.45 -2.27
N GLN A 21 0.98 14.09 -2.55
CA GLN A 21 1.15 15.55 -2.59
C GLN A 21 0.87 16.30 -1.25
N VAL A 22 0.70 15.58 -0.15
CA VAL A 22 0.70 16.19 1.18
C VAL A 22 2.16 16.36 1.62
N THR A 23 2.56 17.58 1.95
CA THR A 23 3.94 17.87 2.37
C THR A 23 4.29 17.20 3.69
N LYS A 24 5.59 17.00 3.97
CA LYS A 24 6.03 16.44 5.26
C LYS A 24 5.52 17.24 6.45
N GLU A 25 5.59 18.56 6.34
CA GLU A 25 5.19 19.50 7.40
C GLU A 25 3.70 19.38 7.76
N GLU A 26 2.86 18.99 6.81
CA GLU A 26 1.42 18.89 6.99
C GLU A 26 0.94 17.46 7.23
N CYS A 27 1.71 16.45 6.78
CA CYS A 27 1.26 15.07 6.67
C CYS A 27 0.81 14.50 8.02
N GLU A 28 1.59 14.67 9.08
CA GLU A 28 1.22 14.18 10.42
C GLU A 28 -0.12 14.75 10.87
N ARG A 29 -0.31 16.08 10.74
CA ARG A 29 -1.58 16.75 11.09
C ARG A 29 -2.75 16.22 10.25
N CYS A 30 -2.57 16.13 8.93
CA CYS A 30 -3.62 15.68 8.02
C CYS A 30 -4.08 14.24 8.32
N VAL A 31 -3.13 13.34 8.61
CA VAL A 31 -3.45 11.96 8.98
C VAL A 31 -4.16 11.89 10.33
N LEU A 32 -3.74 12.69 11.33
CA LEU A 32 -4.42 12.77 12.63
C LEU A 32 -5.86 13.28 12.46
N ASP A 33 -6.08 14.31 11.64
CA ASP A 33 -7.41 14.84 11.36
C ASP A 33 -8.28 13.80 10.66
N ALA A 34 -7.74 13.06 9.67
CA ALA A 34 -8.45 11.97 9.01
C ALA A 34 -8.85 10.86 9.98
N LEU A 35 -7.94 10.41 10.84
CA LEU A 35 -8.22 9.39 11.85
C LEU A 35 -9.27 9.86 12.86
N LYS A 36 -9.22 11.13 13.27
CA LYS A 36 -10.17 11.76 14.20
C LYS A 36 -11.59 11.80 13.64
N VAL A 37 -11.76 12.07 12.35
CA VAL A 37 -13.10 12.08 11.70
C VAL A 37 -13.59 10.69 11.28
N GLY A 38 -12.82 9.64 11.56
CA GLY A 38 -13.27 8.25 11.43
C GLY A 38 -12.67 7.46 10.27
N TYR A 39 -11.72 8.00 9.49
CA TYR A 39 -10.96 7.17 8.54
C TYR A 39 -10.19 6.08 9.28
N ARG A 40 -10.10 4.91 8.66
CA ARG A 40 -9.34 3.75 9.18
C ARG A 40 -8.45 3.11 8.12
N ALA A 41 -8.47 3.59 6.86
CA ALA A 41 -7.50 3.24 5.83
C ALA A 41 -6.65 4.47 5.51
N ILE A 42 -5.33 4.31 5.60
CA ILE A 42 -4.33 5.33 5.30
C ILE A 42 -3.43 4.81 4.17
N ASP A 43 -3.28 5.58 3.11
CA ASP A 43 -2.49 5.22 1.92
C ASP A 43 -1.33 6.20 1.72
N THR A 44 -0.11 5.66 1.75
CA THR A 44 1.12 6.36 1.43
C THR A 44 1.94 5.60 0.37
N ALA A 45 3.15 6.02 0.09
CA ALA A 45 4.11 5.34 -0.77
C ALA A 45 5.54 5.81 -0.48
N GLN A 46 6.53 4.98 -0.84
CA GLN A 46 7.95 5.34 -0.72
C GLN A 46 8.28 6.65 -1.46
N SER A 47 7.72 6.83 -2.65
CA SER A 47 7.93 8.03 -3.49
C SER A 47 7.22 9.29 -3.01
N TYR A 48 6.37 9.21 -1.96
CA TYR A 48 5.73 10.40 -1.37
C TYR A 48 6.62 11.05 -0.32
N PHE A 49 7.65 10.35 0.16
CA PHE A 49 8.64 10.81 1.14
C PHE A 49 8.05 11.26 2.49
N ASN A 50 6.86 10.76 2.85
CA ASN A 50 6.13 11.12 4.06
C ASN A 50 5.72 9.92 4.93
N GLU A 51 6.34 8.74 4.72
CA GLU A 51 6.04 7.53 5.48
C GLU A 51 6.31 7.71 6.99
N GLU A 52 7.35 8.47 7.36
CA GLU A 52 7.70 8.71 8.76
C GLU A 52 6.63 9.53 9.47
N GLU A 53 6.10 10.56 8.81
CA GLU A 53 5.03 11.42 9.31
C GLU A 53 3.72 10.65 9.47
N VAL A 54 3.42 9.74 8.53
CA VAL A 54 2.29 8.81 8.66
C VAL A 54 2.46 7.91 9.88
N GLY A 55 3.64 7.32 10.08
CA GLY A 55 3.95 6.50 11.24
C GLY A 55 3.81 7.26 12.56
N ASN A 56 4.31 8.50 12.59
CA ASN A 56 4.17 9.39 13.75
C ASN A 56 2.69 9.67 14.08
N ALA A 57 1.88 9.99 13.07
CA ALA A 57 0.45 10.25 13.23
C ALA A 57 -0.30 9.04 13.78
N ILE A 58 -0.04 7.84 13.24
CA ILE A 58 -0.66 6.60 13.71
C ILE A 58 -0.34 6.37 15.20
N GLN A 59 0.92 6.49 15.60
CA GLN A 59 1.31 6.33 17.01
C GLN A 59 0.67 7.38 17.92
N LYS A 60 0.59 8.64 17.48
CA LYS A 60 0.00 9.73 18.27
C LYS A 60 -1.52 9.70 18.32
N SER A 61 -2.18 9.00 17.39
CA SER A 61 -3.64 8.93 17.31
C SER A 61 -4.28 8.21 18.51
N GLY A 62 -3.54 7.33 19.18
CA GLY A 62 -4.05 6.47 20.25
C GLY A 62 -5.00 5.37 19.77
N ILE A 63 -5.20 5.23 18.46
CA ILE A 63 -6.03 4.17 17.86
C ILE A 63 -5.19 2.89 17.82
N PRO A 64 -5.71 1.73 18.25
CA PRO A 64 -5.02 0.46 18.12
C PRO A 64 -4.58 0.18 16.68
N ARG A 65 -3.33 -0.29 16.51
CA ARG A 65 -2.76 -0.51 15.15
C ARG A 65 -3.61 -1.44 14.29
N GLU A 66 -4.23 -2.44 14.90
CA GLU A 66 -5.10 -3.41 14.24
C GLU A 66 -6.43 -2.83 13.72
N GLU A 67 -6.82 -1.65 14.18
CA GLU A 67 -7.98 -0.93 13.66
C GLU A 67 -7.65 -0.08 12.42
N ILE A 68 -6.36 0.08 12.07
CA ILE A 68 -5.91 0.90 10.96
C ILE A 68 -5.43 -0.01 9.83
N PHE A 69 -6.00 0.16 8.64
CA PHE A 69 -5.55 -0.47 7.40
C PHE A 69 -4.51 0.43 6.74
N LEU A 70 -3.25 0.03 6.82
CA LEU A 70 -2.11 0.83 6.36
C LEU A 70 -1.56 0.28 5.05
N THR A 71 -1.56 1.13 4.02
CA THR A 71 -1.04 0.84 2.68
C THR A 71 0.22 1.65 2.41
N THR A 72 1.24 1.00 1.87
CA THR A 72 2.37 1.67 1.21
C THR A 72 2.69 1.00 -0.13
N LYS A 73 3.60 1.61 -0.91
CA LYS A 73 3.93 1.16 -2.28
C LYS A 73 5.43 1.17 -2.50
N VAL A 74 5.93 0.08 -3.09
CA VAL A 74 7.35 -0.01 -3.52
C VAL A 74 7.54 0.85 -4.77
N TRP A 75 8.51 1.76 -4.73
CA TRP A 75 8.83 2.60 -5.87
C TRP A 75 9.75 1.86 -6.85
N VAL A 76 9.67 2.20 -8.13
CA VAL A 76 10.36 1.50 -9.24
C VAL A 76 11.88 1.43 -9.09
N GLU A 77 12.49 2.39 -8.38
CA GLU A 77 13.94 2.40 -8.10
C GLU A 77 14.38 1.26 -7.17
N HIS A 78 13.44 0.70 -6.43
CA HIS A 78 13.66 -0.43 -5.52
C HIS A 78 13.12 -1.75 -6.05
N TYR A 79 12.86 -1.85 -7.37
CA TYR A 79 12.40 -3.11 -7.96
C TYR A 79 13.54 -4.12 -8.11
N GLY A 80 13.20 -5.38 -8.31
CA GLY A 80 14.03 -6.55 -8.11
C GLY A 80 13.87 -7.12 -6.70
N TYR A 81 14.20 -8.39 -6.52
CA TYR A 81 13.89 -9.13 -5.31
C TYR A 81 14.55 -8.55 -4.05
N GLU A 82 15.88 -8.41 -4.03
CA GLU A 82 16.62 -7.99 -2.83
C GLU A 82 16.30 -6.55 -2.43
N GLU A 83 16.28 -5.63 -3.40
CA GLU A 83 16.02 -4.22 -3.12
C GLU A 83 14.56 -4.00 -2.70
N ALA A 84 13.60 -4.70 -3.30
CA ALA A 84 12.21 -4.61 -2.88
C ALA A 84 12.02 -5.12 -1.45
N LYS A 85 12.57 -6.29 -1.11
CA LYS A 85 12.51 -6.84 0.25
C LYS A 85 13.09 -5.88 1.27
N LYS A 86 14.27 -5.36 1.01
CA LYS A 86 14.96 -4.37 1.86
C LYS A 86 14.13 -3.09 2.01
N SER A 87 13.63 -2.54 0.91
CA SER A 87 12.88 -1.28 0.92
C SER A 87 11.56 -1.37 1.69
N VAL A 88 10.86 -2.50 1.62
CA VAL A 88 9.64 -2.73 2.41
C VAL A 88 9.95 -2.78 3.91
N LEU A 89 11.03 -3.46 4.32
CA LEU A 89 11.46 -3.48 5.72
C LEU A 89 11.85 -2.09 6.21
N GLU A 90 12.41 -1.25 5.34
CA GLU A 90 12.70 0.16 5.61
C GLU A 90 11.41 0.99 5.77
N SER A 91 10.41 0.79 4.88
CA SER A 91 9.09 1.40 5.01
C SER A 91 8.42 1.05 6.34
N MET A 92 8.50 -0.22 6.78
CA MET A 92 7.98 -0.64 8.09
C MET A 92 8.63 0.12 9.25
N LYS A 93 9.95 0.37 9.19
CA LYS A 93 10.66 1.16 10.20
C LYS A 93 10.18 2.61 10.22
N LYS A 94 10.05 3.26 9.05
CA LYS A 94 9.54 4.63 8.92
C LYS A 94 8.10 4.72 9.42
N LEU A 95 7.26 3.77 9.04
CA LEU A 95 5.86 3.67 9.46
C LEU A 95 5.68 3.19 10.90
N LYS A 96 6.77 2.79 11.58
CA LYS A 96 6.81 2.36 12.98
C LYS A 96 5.84 1.23 13.30
N THR A 97 5.84 0.21 12.44
CA THR A 97 4.90 -0.93 12.52
C THR A 97 5.62 -2.25 12.24
N ASP A 98 5.13 -3.32 12.84
CA ASP A 98 5.66 -4.68 12.65
C ASP A 98 5.01 -5.41 11.48
N TYR A 99 3.94 -4.86 10.92
CA TYR A 99 3.26 -5.40 9.73
C TYR A 99 2.58 -4.28 8.91
N LEU A 100 2.35 -4.57 7.63
CA LEU A 100 1.59 -3.73 6.71
C LEU A 100 0.31 -4.45 6.29
N ASP A 101 -0.79 -3.73 6.14
CA ASP A 101 -2.05 -4.31 5.71
C ASP A 101 -2.06 -4.56 4.21
N LEU A 102 -1.47 -3.65 3.42
CA LEU A 102 -1.35 -3.77 1.97
C LEU A 102 -0.04 -3.17 1.48
N VAL A 103 0.69 -3.90 0.65
CA VAL A 103 1.83 -3.37 -0.10
C VAL A 103 1.58 -3.55 -1.59
N LEU A 104 1.74 -2.46 -2.35
CA LEU A 104 1.57 -2.43 -3.79
C LEU A 104 2.91 -2.24 -4.51
N LEU A 105 3.06 -2.83 -5.68
CA LEU A 105 4.01 -2.32 -6.67
C LEU A 105 3.41 -1.05 -7.29
N HIS A 106 4.14 0.07 -7.23
CA HIS A 106 3.59 1.39 -7.56
C HIS A 106 3.34 1.59 -9.06
N GLN A 107 4.15 0.96 -9.91
CA GLN A 107 4.11 1.12 -11.37
C GLN A 107 4.44 -0.19 -12.09
N PRO A 108 3.97 -0.42 -13.33
CA PRO A 108 4.20 -1.65 -14.10
C PRO A 108 5.54 -1.67 -14.86
N PHE A 109 6.63 -1.15 -14.27
CA PHE A 109 7.92 -0.96 -14.95
C PHE A 109 9.01 -1.82 -14.34
N SER A 110 10.21 -1.83 -14.99
CA SER A 110 11.42 -2.47 -14.47
C SER A 110 11.20 -3.96 -14.12
N ASP A 111 11.96 -4.49 -13.15
CA ASP A 111 11.82 -5.85 -12.64
C ASP A 111 10.67 -5.98 -11.62
N ALA A 112 9.44 -5.73 -12.09
CA ALA A 112 8.24 -5.87 -11.27
C ALA A 112 8.03 -7.31 -10.76
N TYR A 113 8.43 -8.33 -11.54
CA TYR A 113 8.29 -9.74 -11.15
C TYR A 113 9.20 -10.09 -9.97
N GLY A 114 10.49 -9.73 -10.05
CA GLY A 114 11.41 -9.92 -8.91
C GLY A 114 10.94 -9.19 -7.65
N ALA A 115 10.47 -7.95 -7.80
CA ALA A 115 9.91 -7.19 -6.70
C ALA A 115 8.67 -7.86 -6.09
N TYR A 116 7.78 -8.41 -6.93
CA TYR A 116 6.58 -9.08 -6.43
C TYR A 116 6.88 -10.39 -5.70
N HIS A 117 7.86 -11.17 -6.17
CA HIS A 117 8.32 -12.37 -5.45
C HIS A 117 8.83 -12.03 -4.05
N ALA A 118 9.48 -10.87 -3.87
CA ALA A 118 9.86 -10.39 -2.54
C ALA A 118 8.63 -10.07 -1.66
N LEU A 119 7.56 -9.51 -2.26
CA LEU A 119 6.30 -9.29 -1.53
C LEU A 119 5.61 -10.60 -1.17
N GLU A 120 5.66 -11.62 -2.04
CA GLU A 120 5.12 -12.96 -1.74
C GLU A 120 5.80 -13.59 -0.53
N ASP A 121 7.13 -13.49 -0.43
CA ASP A 121 7.88 -14.02 0.71
C ASP A 121 7.57 -13.23 2.00
N LEU A 122 7.49 -11.90 1.95
CA LEU A 122 7.11 -11.08 3.09
C LEU A 122 5.65 -11.34 3.54
N TYR A 123 4.78 -11.71 2.61
CA TYR A 123 3.42 -12.15 2.90
C TYR A 123 3.44 -13.50 3.65
N ASP A 124 4.22 -14.48 3.18
CA ASP A 124 4.37 -15.78 3.85
C ASP A 124 5.03 -15.63 5.24
N GLU A 125 5.94 -14.66 5.40
CA GLU A 125 6.55 -14.29 6.69
C GLU A 125 5.56 -13.59 7.65
N GLY A 126 4.34 -13.26 7.19
CA GLY A 126 3.33 -12.55 7.98
C GLY A 126 3.61 -11.05 8.20
N LYS A 127 4.58 -10.49 7.47
CA LYS A 127 4.91 -9.06 7.53
C LYS A 127 3.96 -8.19 6.70
N ILE A 128 3.30 -8.78 5.71
CA ILE A 128 2.30 -8.12 4.85
C ILE A 128 1.03 -8.97 4.87
N ARG A 129 -0.12 -8.34 5.09
CA ARG A 129 -1.42 -9.04 5.13
C ARG A 129 -2.07 -9.19 3.76
N ALA A 130 -1.76 -8.27 2.82
CA ALA A 130 -2.22 -8.31 1.45
C ALA A 130 -1.19 -7.69 0.51
N ILE A 131 -1.05 -8.25 -0.69
CA ILE A 131 -0.14 -7.75 -1.72
C ILE A 131 -0.91 -7.44 -3.01
N GLY A 132 -0.43 -6.44 -3.73
CA GLY A 132 -1.11 -6.02 -4.95
C GLY A 132 -0.23 -5.17 -5.87
N ILE A 133 -0.87 -4.53 -6.79
CA ILE A 133 -0.26 -3.73 -7.86
C ILE A 133 -0.97 -2.39 -7.99
N SER A 134 -0.35 -1.45 -8.70
CA SER A 134 -0.92 -0.14 -9.00
C SER A 134 -0.55 0.28 -10.42
N ASN A 135 -1.51 0.88 -11.13
CA ASN A 135 -1.36 1.34 -12.51
C ASN A 135 -1.10 0.23 -13.54
N PHE A 136 -1.47 -1.02 -13.25
CA PHE A 136 -1.42 -2.11 -14.20
C PHE A 136 -2.70 -2.13 -15.03
N TYR A 137 -2.59 -1.86 -16.32
CA TYR A 137 -3.70 -1.97 -17.26
C TYR A 137 -3.90 -3.43 -17.68
N VAL A 138 -4.98 -3.70 -18.41
CA VAL A 138 -5.54 -5.04 -18.59
C VAL A 138 -4.52 -6.08 -19.06
N ASP A 139 -3.74 -5.79 -20.10
CA ASP A 139 -2.72 -6.68 -20.66
C ASP A 139 -1.64 -7.04 -19.62
N ARG A 140 -1.09 -6.03 -18.95
CA ARG A 140 -0.07 -6.22 -17.91
C ARG A 140 -0.63 -6.91 -16.67
N MET A 141 -1.87 -6.59 -16.29
CA MET A 141 -2.52 -7.20 -15.14
C MET A 141 -2.77 -8.70 -15.37
N VAL A 142 -3.28 -9.08 -16.55
CA VAL A 142 -3.55 -10.49 -16.89
C VAL A 142 -2.27 -11.30 -16.92
N ASP A 143 -1.23 -10.81 -17.60
CA ASP A 143 0.07 -11.44 -17.64
C ASP A 143 0.64 -11.62 -16.22
N PHE A 144 0.65 -10.55 -15.46
CA PHE A 144 1.22 -10.52 -14.10
C PHE A 144 0.48 -11.47 -13.14
N ALA A 145 -0.85 -11.46 -13.17
CA ALA A 145 -1.67 -12.34 -12.34
C ALA A 145 -1.56 -13.82 -12.75
N SER A 146 -1.23 -14.10 -14.01
CA SER A 146 -1.06 -15.48 -14.50
C SER A 146 0.30 -16.06 -14.12
N PHE A 147 1.32 -15.23 -14.03
CA PHE A 147 2.70 -15.66 -13.78
C PHE A 147 3.02 -15.84 -12.28
N ASN A 148 2.51 -14.94 -11.41
CA ASN A 148 2.87 -14.95 -10.00
C ASN A 148 2.10 -16.01 -9.20
N ARG A 149 2.73 -16.58 -8.17
CA ARG A 149 2.19 -17.60 -7.28
C ARG A 149 0.97 -17.08 -6.49
N ILE A 150 1.09 -15.89 -5.93
CA ILE A 150 -0.01 -15.20 -5.23
C ILE A 150 -0.59 -14.13 -6.16
N LYS A 151 -1.85 -14.30 -6.54
CA LYS A 151 -2.51 -13.30 -7.39
C LYS A 151 -2.64 -11.97 -6.68
N PRO A 152 -2.41 -10.83 -7.37
CA PRO A 152 -2.66 -9.53 -6.79
C PRO A 152 -4.08 -9.44 -6.22
N MET A 153 -4.17 -8.93 -4.99
CA MET A 153 -5.44 -8.79 -4.27
C MET A 153 -6.11 -7.45 -4.55
N VAL A 154 -5.30 -6.46 -4.97
CA VAL A 154 -5.72 -5.11 -5.31
C VAL A 154 -4.94 -4.65 -6.54
N ASN A 155 -5.61 -3.95 -7.45
CA ASN A 155 -4.98 -3.09 -8.44
C ASN A 155 -5.50 -1.67 -8.23
N GLN A 156 -4.64 -0.78 -7.72
CA GLN A 156 -4.98 0.62 -7.49
C GLN A 156 -4.74 1.44 -8.74
N VAL A 157 -5.77 2.09 -9.25
CA VAL A 157 -5.72 2.94 -10.45
C VAL A 157 -6.37 4.30 -10.19
N GLU A 158 -5.94 5.31 -10.93
CA GLU A 158 -6.59 6.60 -10.92
C GLU A 158 -8.03 6.47 -11.47
N THR A 159 -9.01 6.86 -10.66
CA THR A 159 -10.43 6.82 -11.05
C THR A 159 -11.16 8.06 -10.52
N HIS A 160 -11.78 8.80 -11.41
CA HIS A 160 -12.60 9.97 -11.11
C HIS A 160 -13.58 10.24 -12.25
N ILE A 161 -14.40 11.28 -12.16
CA ILE A 161 -15.47 11.57 -13.14
C ILE A 161 -14.97 11.72 -14.60
N PHE A 162 -13.72 12.14 -14.79
CA PHE A 162 -13.10 12.31 -16.12
C PHE A 162 -12.25 11.09 -16.54
N ASN A 163 -11.95 10.18 -15.64
CA ASN A 163 -11.21 8.94 -15.92
C ASN A 163 -11.89 7.76 -15.21
N GLN A 164 -12.79 7.09 -15.90
CA GLN A 164 -13.71 6.12 -15.30
C GLN A 164 -13.25 4.66 -15.47
N GLN A 165 -12.09 4.42 -16.07
CA GLN A 165 -11.54 3.07 -16.28
C GLN A 165 -12.55 2.11 -16.92
N LYS A 166 -13.22 2.54 -18.00
CA LYS A 166 -14.31 1.77 -18.64
C LYS A 166 -13.85 0.68 -19.60
N GLU A 167 -12.56 0.61 -19.92
CA GLU A 167 -11.95 -0.34 -20.86
C GLU A 167 -11.41 -1.57 -20.14
#